data_f0209e1576bc22d2e518b8fd4172a8f0
#
_entry.id   f0209e1576bc22d2e518b8fd4172a8f0
#
_cell.length_a   1.000
_cell.length_b   1.000
_cell.length_c   1.000
_cell.angle_alpha   90.00
_cell.angle_beta   90.00
_cell.angle_gamma   90.00
#
_symmetry.space_group_name_H-M   'P 1'
#
loop_
_entity.id
_entity.type
_entity.pdbx_description
1 polymer ?
#
loop_
_entity_poly.entity_id
_entity_poly.type
_entity_poly.pdbx_seq_one_letter_code
_entity_poly.pdbx_strand_id
1 'polypeptide(L)'
;MLMVRDEAAITQTYTDSMHAFQTLNPPAGLSYCHVPCMLIAPQAVCVMATLAEVEALFTHVLEELKTRNYARSGVTDLHVQQMSEHIAFLSVSRVRYTIDGHERERLGEMYTFRKTDDGWKIVVATMHDPQTILRLA
;
A
#
# COMPACT_ATOMS: atom_id res chain seq x y z
N MET A 1 18.86 21.16 12.52
CA MET A 1 19.31 19.80 12.17
C MET A 1 18.67 19.39 10.85
N LEU A 2 19.46 18.87 9.94
CA LEU A 2 18.95 18.39 8.68
C LEU A 2 18.30 17.03 8.87
N MET A 3 17.13 16.86 8.25
CA MET A 3 16.42 15.59 8.22
C MET A 3 17.14 14.61 7.29
N VAL A 4 17.30 13.36 7.73
CA VAL A 4 17.80 12.29 6.85
C VAL A 4 16.75 12.02 5.78
N ARG A 5 17.17 12.10 4.51
CA ARG A 5 16.26 11.88 3.37
C ARG A 5 16.16 10.40 3.02
N ASP A 6 14.97 9.85 3.13
CA ASP A 6 14.69 8.45 2.88
C ASP A 6 13.64 8.24 1.78
N GLU A 7 13.38 9.22 0.95
CA GLU A 7 12.30 9.14 -0.03
C GLU A 7 12.46 7.96 -0.99
N ALA A 8 13.69 7.66 -1.39
CA ALA A 8 13.96 6.49 -2.22
C ALA A 8 13.68 5.19 -1.48
N ALA A 9 14.01 5.12 -0.19
CA ALA A 9 13.75 3.93 0.62
C ALA A 9 12.24 3.72 0.85
N ILE A 10 11.49 4.81 1.04
CA ILE A 10 10.04 4.77 1.21
C ILE A 10 9.38 4.27 -0.08
N THR A 11 9.78 4.81 -1.22
CA THR A 11 9.29 4.37 -2.53
C THR A 11 9.60 2.90 -2.76
N GLN A 12 10.82 2.46 -2.39
CA GLN A 12 11.21 1.06 -2.54
C GLN A 12 10.36 0.15 -1.65
N THR A 13 10.09 0.56 -0.42
CA THR A 13 9.22 -0.21 0.49
C THR A 13 7.82 -0.37 -0.12
N TYR A 14 7.26 0.70 -0.67
CA TYR A 14 5.96 0.62 -1.35
C TYR A 14 6.03 -0.34 -2.54
N THR A 15 7.04 -0.21 -3.39
CA THR A 15 7.21 -1.06 -4.58
C THR A 15 7.33 -2.53 -4.19
N ASP A 16 8.13 -2.83 -3.17
CA ASP A 16 8.31 -4.20 -2.68
C ASP A 16 7.00 -4.75 -2.11
N SER A 17 6.25 -3.94 -1.37
CA SER A 17 4.95 -4.36 -0.83
C SER A 17 3.94 -4.66 -1.94
N MET A 18 3.94 -3.86 -3.00
CA MET A 18 3.08 -4.08 -4.15
C MET A 18 3.45 -5.38 -4.89
N HIS A 19 4.75 -5.64 -5.07
CA HIS A 19 5.20 -6.89 -5.69
C HIS A 19 4.84 -8.10 -4.84
N ALA A 20 4.98 -8.00 -3.50
CA ALA A 20 4.56 -9.06 -2.59
C ALA A 20 3.06 -9.34 -2.70
N PHE A 21 2.27 -8.28 -2.79
CA PHE A 21 0.82 -8.38 -2.97
C PHE A 21 0.46 -9.12 -4.27
N GLN A 22 1.19 -8.86 -5.35
CA GLN A 22 0.96 -9.49 -6.65
C GLN A 22 1.22 -11.00 -6.65
N THR A 23 1.99 -11.53 -5.69
CA THR A 23 2.21 -12.98 -5.58
C THR A 23 0.96 -13.72 -5.15
N LEU A 24 -0.06 -13.02 -4.65
CA LEU A 24 -1.31 -13.57 -4.12
C LEU A 24 -1.06 -14.53 -2.94
N ASN A 25 0.04 -14.32 -2.23
CA ASN A 25 0.41 -15.08 -1.05
C ASN A 25 0.29 -14.17 0.18
N PRO A 26 -0.75 -14.33 1.04
CA PRO A 26 -1.00 -13.40 2.13
C PRO A 26 0.20 -13.12 3.05
N PRO A 27 1.01 -14.10 3.47
CA PRO A 27 2.15 -13.83 4.34
C PRO A 27 3.25 -12.96 3.71
N ALA A 28 3.34 -12.91 2.37
CA ALA A 28 4.42 -12.20 1.69
C ALA A 28 4.44 -10.70 1.97
N GLY A 29 3.29 -10.10 2.27
CA GLY A 29 3.16 -8.66 2.52
C GLY A 29 3.29 -8.23 3.97
N LEU A 30 3.35 -9.16 4.91
CA LEU A 30 3.27 -8.84 6.35
C LEU A 30 4.44 -8.00 6.84
N SER A 31 5.64 -8.23 6.33
CA SER A 31 6.84 -7.52 6.79
C SER A 31 6.83 -6.02 6.45
N TYR A 32 5.97 -5.58 5.53
CA TYR A 32 5.85 -4.19 5.14
C TYR A 32 4.83 -3.41 5.97
N CYS A 33 4.06 -4.11 6.80
CA CYS A 33 3.01 -3.51 7.61
C CYS A 33 3.49 -3.21 9.01
N HIS A 34 3.13 -2.02 9.49
CA HIS A 34 3.26 -1.67 10.90
C HIS A 34 2.18 -2.42 11.69
N VAL A 35 2.43 -2.69 12.95
CA VAL A 35 1.45 -3.21 13.88
C VAL A 35 1.41 -2.28 15.09
N PRO A 36 0.28 -1.63 15.37
CA PRO A 36 -1.01 -1.71 14.66
C PRO A 36 -1.01 -0.99 13.32
N CYS A 37 -1.98 -1.30 12.48
CA CYS A 37 -2.18 -0.61 11.21
C CYS A 37 -3.67 -0.52 10.88
N MET A 38 -3.98 0.20 9.80
CA MET A 38 -5.36 0.50 9.47
C MET A 38 -5.56 0.62 7.97
N LEU A 39 -6.68 0.11 7.47
CA LEU A 39 -7.13 0.34 6.12
C LEU A 39 -8.41 1.18 6.17
N ILE A 40 -8.41 2.31 5.49
CA ILE A 40 -9.57 3.18 5.35
C ILE A 40 -10.07 3.08 3.91
N ALA A 41 -11.32 2.73 3.75
CA ALA A 41 -12.00 2.70 2.45
C ALA A 41 -13.35 3.41 2.59
N PRO A 42 -13.98 3.82 1.47
CA PRO A 42 -15.27 4.50 1.55
C PRO A 42 -16.35 3.68 2.27
N GLN A 43 -16.26 2.36 2.21
CA GLN A 43 -17.27 1.46 2.77
C GLN A 43 -16.99 1.04 4.22
N ALA A 44 -15.73 1.09 4.66
CA ALA A 44 -15.36 0.56 5.96
C ALA A 44 -13.98 1.01 6.41
N VAL A 45 -13.75 0.94 7.71
CA VAL A 45 -12.43 1.11 8.33
C VAL A 45 -12.08 -0.21 9.02
N CYS A 46 -10.90 -0.75 8.66
CA CYS A 46 -10.39 -1.98 9.25
C CYS A 46 -9.18 -1.66 10.10
N VAL A 47 -9.28 -1.92 11.40
CA VAL A 47 -8.18 -1.71 12.35
C VAL A 47 -7.58 -3.08 12.69
N MET A 48 -6.28 -3.23 12.50
CA MET A 48 -5.55 -4.47 12.77
C MET A 48 -4.54 -4.22 13.89
N ALA A 49 -4.72 -4.87 15.02
CA ALA A 49 -3.83 -4.76 16.16
C ALA A 49 -2.70 -5.78 16.13
N THR A 50 -2.83 -6.85 15.35
CA THR A 50 -1.86 -7.95 15.29
C THR A 50 -1.56 -8.35 13.84
N LEU A 51 -0.41 -8.99 13.62
CA LEU A 51 -0.07 -9.53 12.30
C LEU A 51 -1.09 -10.59 11.84
N ALA A 52 -1.66 -11.35 12.74
CA ALA A 52 -2.68 -12.34 12.39
C ALA A 52 -3.92 -11.66 11.79
N GLU A 53 -4.31 -10.51 12.32
CA GLU A 53 -5.43 -9.75 11.76
C GLU A 53 -5.09 -9.16 10.38
N VAL A 54 -3.85 -8.69 10.19
CA VAL A 54 -3.38 -8.21 8.87
C VAL A 54 -3.42 -9.36 7.86
N GLU A 55 -2.92 -10.54 8.24
CA GLU A 55 -2.91 -11.69 7.36
C GLU A 55 -4.34 -12.13 6.99
N ALA A 56 -5.27 -12.07 7.94
CA ALA A 56 -6.68 -12.39 7.68
C ALA A 56 -7.28 -11.43 6.65
N LEU A 57 -6.99 -10.12 6.75
CA LEU A 57 -7.43 -9.14 5.77
C LEU A 57 -6.83 -9.43 4.40
N PHE A 58 -5.52 -9.68 4.32
CA PHE A 58 -4.86 -9.98 3.05
C PHE A 58 -5.42 -11.25 2.42
N THR A 59 -5.66 -12.28 3.21
CA THR A 59 -6.27 -13.53 2.72
C THR A 59 -7.60 -13.26 2.05
N HIS A 60 -8.46 -12.48 2.71
CA HIS A 60 -9.77 -12.12 2.16
C HIS A 60 -9.63 -11.34 0.84
N VAL A 61 -8.81 -10.30 0.83
CA VAL A 61 -8.63 -9.45 -0.36
C VAL A 61 -8.02 -10.24 -1.51
N LEU A 62 -6.99 -11.04 -1.25
CA LEU A 62 -6.29 -11.77 -2.31
C LEU A 62 -7.15 -12.90 -2.88
N GLU A 63 -7.97 -13.57 -2.06
CA GLU A 63 -8.92 -14.55 -2.56
C GLU A 63 -9.95 -13.91 -3.48
N GLU A 64 -10.45 -12.73 -3.13
CA GLU A 64 -11.38 -12.00 -3.97
C GLU A 64 -10.73 -11.61 -5.30
N LEU A 65 -9.48 -11.17 -5.29
CA LEU A 65 -8.75 -10.84 -6.51
C LEU A 65 -8.53 -12.06 -7.40
N LYS A 66 -8.27 -13.23 -6.82
CA LYS A 66 -8.16 -14.48 -7.58
C LYS A 66 -9.44 -14.79 -8.34
N THR A 67 -10.60 -14.58 -7.72
CA THR A 67 -11.88 -14.80 -8.40
C THR A 67 -12.13 -13.83 -9.54
N ARG A 68 -11.43 -12.71 -9.58
CA ARG A 68 -11.53 -11.68 -10.62
C ARG A 68 -10.42 -11.78 -11.66
N ASN A 69 -9.67 -12.87 -11.67
CA ASN A 69 -8.58 -13.11 -12.61
C ASN A 69 -7.47 -12.04 -12.56
N TYR A 70 -7.19 -11.53 -11.37
CA TYR A 70 -6.13 -10.55 -11.17
C TYR A 70 -4.77 -11.12 -11.55
N ALA A 71 -3.97 -10.35 -12.29
CA ALA A 71 -2.60 -10.72 -12.67
C ALA A 71 -1.56 -9.80 -12.05
N ARG A 72 -1.74 -8.49 -12.20
CA ARG A 72 -0.74 -7.52 -11.78
C ARG A 72 -1.32 -6.12 -11.62
N SER A 73 -0.55 -5.25 -10.97
CA SER A 73 -0.85 -3.82 -10.88
C SER A 73 0.24 -3.01 -11.56
N GLY A 74 -0.14 -1.87 -12.14
CA GLY A 74 0.78 -0.89 -12.69
C GLY A 74 0.59 0.45 -12.01
N VAL A 75 1.68 1.11 -11.64
CA VAL A 75 1.63 2.46 -11.07
C VAL A 75 1.56 3.47 -12.20
N THR A 76 0.58 4.38 -12.13
CA THR A 76 0.41 5.43 -13.13
C THR A 76 0.86 6.79 -12.62
N ASP A 77 0.84 7.02 -11.31
CA ASP A 77 1.29 8.26 -10.68
C ASP A 77 1.71 7.97 -9.25
N LEU A 78 2.81 8.57 -8.81
CA LEU A 78 3.32 8.34 -7.46
C LEU A 78 4.01 9.60 -6.95
N HIS A 79 3.63 10.02 -5.75
CA HIS A 79 4.23 11.16 -5.06
C HIS A 79 4.57 10.75 -3.64
N VAL A 80 5.79 11.04 -3.19
CA VAL A 80 6.20 10.76 -1.82
C VAL A 80 6.69 12.05 -1.17
N GLN A 81 6.34 12.23 0.09
CA GLN A 81 6.85 13.35 0.88
C GLN A 81 7.16 12.89 2.29
N GLN A 82 8.42 13.04 2.67
CA GLN A 82 8.87 12.79 4.02
C GLN A 82 8.56 14.01 4.88
N MET A 83 7.86 13.79 5.99
CA MET A 83 7.42 14.87 6.88
C MET A 83 8.37 15.07 8.05
N SER A 84 9.07 14.01 8.46
CA SER A 84 10.05 14.01 9.53
C SER A 84 10.96 12.80 9.34
N GLU A 85 11.89 12.58 10.27
CA GLU A 85 12.77 11.39 10.18
C GLU A 85 12.00 10.08 10.24
N HIS A 86 10.81 10.08 10.85
CA HIS A 86 10.06 8.85 11.11
C HIS A 86 8.67 8.81 10.50
N ILE A 87 8.23 9.86 9.80
CA ILE A 87 6.89 9.93 9.21
C ILE A 87 6.98 10.38 7.75
N ALA A 88 6.26 9.69 6.88
CA ALA A 88 6.16 10.05 5.47
C ALA A 88 4.78 9.72 4.92
N PHE A 89 4.41 10.43 3.86
CA PHE A 89 3.20 10.17 3.09
C PHE A 89 3.58 9.76 1.67
N LEU A 90 2.76 8.87 1.10
CA LEU A 90 2.90 8.45 -0.30
C LEU A 90 1.51 8.42 -0.92
N SER A 91 1.35 9.19 -2.00
CA SER A 91 0.12 9.23 -2.79
C SER A 91 0.36 8.49 -4.10
N VAL A 92 -0.53 7.59 -4.46
CA VAL A 92 -0.33 6.75 -5.64
C VAL A 92 -1.66 6.49 -6.35
N SER A 93 -1.61 6.44 -7.68
CA SER A 93 -2.67 5.84 -8.47
C SER A 93 -2.12 4.64 -9.22
N ARG A 94 -2.93 3.61 -9.32
CA ARG A 94 -2.53 2.37 -9.99
C ARG A 94 -3.70 1.73 -10.68
N VAL A 95 -3.38 0.84 -11.60
CA VAL A 95 -4.34 0.07 -12.39
C VAL A 95 -4.14 -1.40 -12.09
N ARG A 96 -5.22 -2.14 -11.90
CA ARG A 96 -5.20 -3.60 -11.82
C ARG A 96 -5.54 -4.19 -13.16
N TYR A 97 -4.75 -5.18 -13.58
CA TYR A 97 -4.93 -5.87 -14.85
C TYR A 97 -5.30 -7.34 -14.62
N THR A 98 -6.09 -7.87 -15.53
CA THR A 98 -6.45 -9.29 -15.55
C THR A 98 -5.36 -10.11 -16.24
N ILE A 99 -5.46 -11.44 -16.13
CA ILE A 99 -4.52 -12.40 -16.72
C ILE A 99 -4.40 -12.22 -18.24
N ASP A 100 -5.50 -11.86 -18.92
CA ASP A 100 -5.52 -11.61 -20.36
C ASP A 100 -5.14 -10.18 -20.75
N GLY A 101 -4.63 -9.38 -19.79
CA GLY A 101 -4.06 -8.07 -20.06
C GLY A 101 -5.05 -6.91 -20.09
N HIS A 102 -6.32 -7.15 -19.77
CA HIS A 102 -7.32 -6.10 -19.76
C HIS A 102 -7.25 -5.30 -18.46
N GLU A 103 -7.49 -3.99 -18.55
CA GLU A 103 -7.63 -3.13 -17.39
C GLU A 103 -8.91 -3.51 -16.63
N ARG A 104 -8.79 -3.83 -15.36
CA ARG A 104 -9.92 -4.21 -14.52
C ARG A 104 -10.49 -3.04 -13.73
N GLU A 105 -9.61 -2.31 -13.04
CA GLU A 105 -10.02 -1.18 -12.21
C GLU A 105 -8.85 -0.25 -11.95
N ARG A 106 -9.18 0.99 -11.60
CA ARG A 106 -8.21 2.00 -11.19
C ARG A 106 -8.39 2.28 -9.71
N LEU A 107 -7.28 2.53 -9.01
CA LEU A 107 -7.26 2.78 -7.58
C LEU A 107 -6.47 4.04 -7.28
N GLY A 108 -7.01 4.85 -6.37
CA GLY A 108 -6.27 5.94 -5.73
C GLY A 108 -6.02 5.56 -4.28
N GLU A 109 -4.79 5.77 -3.81
CA GLU A 109 -4.42 5.39 -2.45
C GLU A 109 -3.49 6.42 -1.84
N MET A 110 -3.66 6.65 -0.54
CA MET A 110 -2.78 7.45 0.28
C MET A 110 -2.25 6.59 1.40
N TYR A 111 -0.92 6.53 1.53
CA TYR A 111 -0.26 5.75 2.57
C TYR A 111 0.41 6.64 3.58
N THR A 112 0.32 6.26 4.86
CA THR A 112 1.14 6.83 5.93
C THR A 112 2.17 5.81 6.33
N PHE A 113 3.44 6.20 6.27
CA PHE A 113 4.58 5.36 6.65
C PHE A 113 5.17 5.85 7.96
N ARG A 114 5.67 4.90 8.75
CA ARG A 114 6.44 5.18 9.95
C ARG A 114 7.76 4.41 9.90
N LYS A 115 8.86 5.10 10.21
CA LYS A 115 10.17 4.45 10.28
C LYS A 115 10.33 3.78 11.64
N THR A 116 10.65 2.50 11.63
CA THR A 116 10.93 1.67 12.80
C THR A 116 12.38 1.20 12.76
N ASP A 117 12.81 0.46 13.77
CA ASP A 117 14.14 -0.15 13.78
C ASP A 117 14.33 -1.14 12.63
N ASP A 118 13.23 -1.69 12.10
CA ASP A 118 13.24 -2.63 10.96
C ASP A 118 12.97 -1.92 9.62
N GLY A 119 13.03 -0.60 9.58
CA GLY A 119 12.80 0.20 8.38
C GLY A 119 11.41 0.83 8.33
N TRP A 120 11.07 1.33 7.16
CA TRP A 120 9.78 1.99 6.94
C TRP A 120 8.66 0.97 6.84
N LYS A 121 7.54 1.25 7.53
CA LYS A 121 6.36 0.37 7.57
C LYS A 121 5.10 1.16 7.24
N ILE A 122 4.15 0.50 6.58
CA ILE A 122 2.85 1.08 6.27
C ILE A 122 1.98 1.03 7.51
N VAL A 123 1.53 2.19 7.99
CA VAL A 123 0.65 2.31 9.16
C VAL A 123 -0.81 2.47 8.73
N VAL A 124 -1.06 3.32 7.74
CA VAL A 124 -2.41 3.57 7.23
C VAL A 124 -2.39 3.52 5.71
N ALA A 125 -3.34 2.77 5.15
CA ALA A 125 -3.63 2.80 3.73
C ALA A 125 -5.06 3.34 3.58
N THR A 126 -5.22 4.44 2.84
CA THR A 126 -6.53 5.05 2.57
C THR A 126 -6.83 4.91 1.09
N MET A 127 -7.95 4.28 0.77
CA MET A 127 -8.42 4.11 -0.61
C MET A 127 -9.43 5.19 -0.94
N HIS A 128 -9.25 5.84 -2.08
CA HIS A 128 -10.11 6.95 -2.50
C HIS A 128 -10.32 6.93 -4.02
N ASP A 129 -11.07 7.90 -4.54
CA ASP A 129 -11.33 8.04 -5.96
C ASP A 129 -10.02 8.14 -6.75
N PRO A 130 -9.80 7.27 -7.76
CA PRO A 130 -8.56 7.29 -8.55
C PRO A 130 -8.37 8.57 -9.38
N GLN A 131 -9.42 9.34 -9.60
CA GLN A 131 -9.33 10.60 -10.35
C GLN A 131 -8.86 11.77 -9.48
N THR A 132 -8.90 11.60 -8.17
CA THR A 132 -8.47 12.62 -7.21
C THR A 132 -7.13 12.21 -6.61
N ILE A 133 -6.04 12.78 -7.09
CA ILE A 133 -4.69 12.46 -6.61
C ILE A 133 -4.15 13.63 -5.81
N LEU A 134 -3.71 13.34 -4.60
CA LEU A 134 -3.03 14.32 -3.77
C LEU A 134 -1.58 14.46 -4.26
N ARG A 135 -1.27 15.61 -4.80
CA ARG A 135 0.07 15.90 -5.30
C ARG A 135 0.92 16.46 -4.18
N LEU A 136 1.80 15.63 -3.66
CA LEU A 136 2.74 16.00 -2.60
C LEU A 136 3.91 16.78 -3.19
N ALA A 137 4.40 17.74 -2.43
CA ALA A 137 5.50 18.61 -2.88
C ALA A 137 6.83 17.87 -3.02
#